data_cf5dec2cb6d2da20fdd41dbee73f4dc5
#
_entry.id   cf5dec2cb6d2da20fdd41dbee73f4dc5
#
_cell.length_a   1.000
_cell.length_b   1.000
_cell.length_c   1.000
_cell.angle_alpha   90.00
_cell.angle_beta   90.00
_cell.angle_gamma   90.00
#
_symmetry.space_group_name_H-M   'P 1'
#
loop_
_entity.id
_entity.type
_entity.pdbx_description
1 polymer ?
#
loop_
_entity_poly.entity_id
_entity_poly.type
_entity_poly.pdbx_seq_one_letter_code
_entity_poly.pdbx_strand_id
1 'polypeptide(L)'
;LHKEYRRQRQMCIRDRQCDLERLKEGEYLNDTMIEFGLRYLLERIKQNNPTLVQQIHVFNTFFYHKLTESRDRSKTYEHLRKWTNKVNIFDKMYVVVPINEHLHWYMAIIVNPKAIINERPASLAGTPIRRSSRTSTEDSAVSGVSGSSGPQLGSCSVNHASEHGDKVVQNPSDFKEEQSYVMVLDSLGITHGPVKTALRDYLRLEARDKGHVRPDVDLKRLGDPLHVDVRVPDQPNFSDCGIYLLHYFDRFFSDPVLFTEISLAARRNSRTEVPIHDAWRSEEVTSKRTWWASIVTDLAKDDSS
;
A
#
# COMPACT_ATOMS: atom_id res chain seq x y z
N LEU A 1 -9.72 17.87 -22.69
CA LEU A 1 -8.54 17.06 -22.36
C LEU A 1 -7.24 17.71 -22.89
N HIS A 2 -7.14 18.15 -24.17
CA HIS A 2 -5.93 18.77 -24.71
C HIS A 2 -5.57 20.15 -24.11
N LYS A 3 -6.55 20.98 -23.74
CA LYS A 3 -6.30 22.33 -23.18
C LYS A 3 -5.84 22.30 -21.72
N GLU A 4 -6.32 21.36 -20.92
CA GLU A 4 -5.91 21.16 -19.52
C GLU A 4 -4.50 20.56 -19.46
N TYR A 5 -4.21 19.62 -20.33
CA TYR A 5 -2.87 19.02 -20.49
C TYR A 5 -1.84 20.07 -20.94
N ARG A 6 -2.23 21.00 -21.85
CA ARG A 6 -1.38 22.11 -22.29
C ARG A 6 -1.08 23.14 -21.19
N ARG A 7 -2.06 23.48 -20.34
CA ARG A 7 -1.86 24.41 -19.20
C ARG A 7 -0.95 23.81 -18.14
N GLN A 8 -1.09 22.52 -17.85
CA GLN A 8 -0.19 21.80 -16.96
C GLN A 8 1.22 21.67 -17.56
N ARG A 9 1.34 21.52 -18.88
CA ARG A 9 2.63 21.55 -19.59
C ARG A 9 3.36 22.90 -19.41
N GLN A 10 2.68 24.02 -19.52
CA GLN A 10 3.31 25.35 -19.39
C GLN A 10 3.79 25.67 -17.97
N MET A 11 3.14 25.16 -16.93
CA MET A 11 3.62 25.27 -15.55
C MET A 11 4.88 24.41 -15.32
N CYS A 12 4.97 23.25 -15.98
CA CYS A 12 6.13 22.34 -15.89
C CYS A 12 7.41 22.88 -16.57
N ILE A 13 7.36 23.84 -17.50
CA ILE A 13 8.55 24.23 -18.26
C ILE A 13 9.53 25.06 -17.44
N ARG A 14 9.06 25.91 -16.53
CA ARG A 14 9.93 26.71 -15.64
C ARG A 14 10.51 25.91 -14.47
N ASP A 15 9.80 24.91 -14.00
CA ASP A 15 10.19 24.09 -12.86
C ASP A 15 11.01 22.86 -13.27
N ARG A 16 11.05 22.48 -14.55
CA ARG A 16 11.71 21.24 -15.04
C ARG A 16 13.18 21.12 -14.69
N GLN A 17 13.92 22.24 -14.70
CA GLN A 17 15.33 22.18 -14.35
C GLN A 17 15.55 21.93 -12.86
N CYS A 18 14.69 22.51 -12.00
CA CYS A 18 14.67 22.24 -10.57
C CYS A 18 14.20 20.81 -10.27
N ASP A 19 13.25 20.28 -11.03
CA ASP A 19 12.74 18.92 -10.86
C ASP A 19 13.76 17.85 -11.29
N LEU A 20 14.56 18.10 -12.35
CA LEU A 20 15.69 17.24 -12.72
C LEU A 20 16.77 17.18 -11.65
N GLU A 21 17.01 18.31 -10.94
CA GLU A 21 17.93 18.32 -9.78
C GLU A 21 17.48 17.35 -8.69
N ARG A 22 16.16 17.19 -8.48
CA ARG A 22 15.59 16.26 -7.50
C ARG A 22 15.82 14.78 -7.84
N LEU A 23 16.18 14.49 -9.08
CA LEU A 23 16.55 13.13 -9.53
C LEU A 23 18.03 12.81 -9.35
N LYS A 24 18.85 13.76 -8.90
CA LYS A 24 20.24 13.49 -8.53
C LYS A 24 20.33 12.60 -7.30
N GLU A 25 21.44 11.89 -7.20
CA GLU A 25 21.73 11.07 -6.03
C GLU A 25 21.76 11.93 -4.75
N GLY A 26 21.16 11.42 -3.67
CA GLY A 26 21.08 12.13 -2.39
C GLY A 26 19.93 13.14 -2.29
N GLU A 27 19.22 13.46 -3.38
CA GLU A 27 18.12 14.42 -3.37
C GLU A 27 16.77 13.76 -3.08
N TYR A 28 15.91 14.50 -2.35
CA TYR A 28 14.52 14.08 -2.09
C TYR A 28 13.61 14.46 -3.24
N LEU A 29 12.72 13.55 -3.64
CA LEU A 29 11.64 13.89 -4.57
C LEU A 29 10.63 14.82 -3.88
N ASN A 30 10.18 15.84 -4.63
CA ASN A 30 9.10 16.73 -4.22
C ASN A 30 7.73 16.21 -4.70
N ASP A 31 6.66 16.91 -4.27
CA ASP A 31 5.28 16.61 -4.67
C ASP A 31 5.11 16.54 -6.19
N THR A 32 5.72 17.47 -6.92
CA THR A 32 5.64 17.54 -8.38
C THR A 32 6.17 16.27 -9.02
N MET A 33 7.32 15.78 -8.56
CA MET A 33 7.94 14.57 -9.10
C MET A 33 7.16 13.30 -8.75
N ILE A 34 6.59 13.22 -7.54
CA ILE A 34 5.72 12.10 -7.15
C ILE A 34 4.43 12.10 -8.00
N GLU A 35 3.76 13.24 -8.13
CA GLU A 35 2.54 13.34 -8.94
C GLU A 35 2.80 13.08 -10.44
N PHE A 36 3.91 13.60 -10.97
CA PHE A 36 4.33 13.29 -12.33
C PHE A 36 4.57 11.80 -12.52
N GLY A 37 5.34 11.17 -11.63
CA GLY A 37 5.67 9.76 -11.70
C GLY A 37 4.42 8.87 -11.64
N LEU A 38 3.53 9.11 -10.68
CA LEU A 38 2.27 8.36 -10.56
C LEU A 38 1.40 8.52 -11.80
N ARG A 39 1.29 9.74 -12.35
CA ARG A 39 0.53 10.00 -13.57
C ARG A 39 1.12 9.32 -14.80
N TYR A 40 2.44 9.37 -14.96
CA TYR A 40 3.15 8.67 -16.02
C TYR A 40 2.91 7.16 -15.97
N LEU A 41 3.01 6.56 -14.77
CA LEU A 41 2.76 5.15 -14.57
C LEU A 41 1.30 4.77 -14.84
N LEU A 42 0.33 5.60 -14.43
CA LEU A 42 -1.08 5.39 -14.76
C LEU A 42 -1.35 5.41 -16.27
N GLU A 43 -0.72 6.33 -17.02
CA GLU A 43 -0.87 6.36 -18.47
C GLU A 43 -0.25 5.11 -19.12
N ARG A 44 0.87 4.62 -18.60
CA ARG A 44 1.48 3.35 -19.04
C ARG A 44 0.59 2.14 -18.73
N ILE A 45 -0.04 2.10 -17.55
CA ILE A 45 -1.03 1.07 -17.22
C ILE A 45 -2.21 1.15 -18.20
N LYS A 46 -2.70 2.34 -18.50
CA LYS A 46 -3.83 2.55 -19.41
C LYS A 46 -3.52 2.04 -20.83
N GLN A 47 -2.30 2.20 -21.32
CA GLN A 47 -1.87 1.68 -22.61
C GLN A 47 -1.82 0.14 -22.61
N ASN A 48 -1.37 -0.47 -21.52
CA ASN A 48 -1.19 -1.91 -21.43
C ASN A 48 -2.46 -2.66 -20.95
N ASN A 49 -3.23 -2.05 -20.03
CA ASN A 49 -4.43 -2.60 -19.44
C ASN A 49 -5.48 -1.50 -19.16
N PRO A 50 -6.27 -1.12 -20.19
CA PRO A 50 -7.29 -0.07 -20.03
C PRO A 50 -8.36 -0.39 -18.98
N THR A 51 -8.66 -1.66 -18.76
CA THR A 51 -9.65 -2.08 -17.76
C THR A 51 -9.12 -1.87 -16.35
N LEU A 52 -7.84 -2.18 -16.11
CA LEU A 52 -7.24 -2.01 -14.79
C LEU A 52 -7.19 -0.54 -14.38
N VAL A 53 -6.80 0.37 -15.29
CA VAL A 53 -6.71 1.80 -14.94
C VAL A 53 -8.06 2.39 -14.53
N GLN A 54 -9.17 1.87 -15.05
CA GLN A 54 -10.50 2.30 -14.65
C GLN A 54 -10.85 1.89 -13.21
N GLN A 55 -10.19 0.87 -12.68
CA GLN A 55 -10.36 0.39 -11.31
C GLN A 55 -9.47 1.13 -10.30
N ILE A 56 -8.58 2.02 -10.77
CA ILE A 56 -7.64 2.74 -9.93
C ILE A 56 -8.11 4.19 -9.76
N HIS A 57 -8.02 4.70 -8.54
CA HIS A 57 -8.07 6.13 -8.25
C HIS A 57 -6.82 6.51 -7.46
N VAL A 58 -6.15 7.58 -7.84
CA VAL A 58 -4.97 8.10 -7.13
C VAL A 58 -5.30 9.49 -6.62
N PHE A 59 -5.23 9.68 -5.32
CA PHE A 59 -5.28 10.99 -4.71
C PHE A 59 -3.98 11.76 -4.96
N ASN A 60 -4.06 13.09 -4.93
CA ASN A 60 -2.84 13.91 -4.97
C ASN A 60 -2.08 13.83 -3.64
N THR A 61 -0.84 14.31 -3.63
CA THR A 61 0.07 14.26 -2.48
C THR A 61 -0.43 15.04 -1.26
N PHE A 62 -1.31 16.02 -1.44
CA PHE A 62 -1.85 16.84 -0.34
C PHE A 62 -3.04 16.21 0.38
N PHE A 63 -3.63 15.15 -0.19
CA PHE A 63 -4.87 14.56 0.35
C PHE A 63 -4.72 14.12 1.80
N TYR A 64 -3.71 13.33 2.10
CA TYR A 64 -3.53 12.79 3.45
C TYR A 64 -3.21 13.87 4.48
N HIS A 65 -2.38 14.84 4.11
CA HIS A 65 -2.10 15.99 4.96
C HIS A 65 -3.38 16.75 5.31
N LYS A 66 -4.22 17.04 4.30
CA LYS A 66 -5.51 17.69 4.52
C LYS A 66 -6.47 16.84 5.34
N LEU A 67 -6.49 15.53 5.15
CA LEU A 67 -7.30 14.61 5.92
C LEU A 67 -6.90 14.59 7.41
N THR A 68 -5.63 14.79 7.72
CA THR A 68 -5.10 14.70 9.09
C THR A 68 -4.85 16.05 9.75
N GLU A 69 -5.14 17.17 9.08
CA GLU A 69 -4.92 18.54 9.55
C GLU A 69 -5.65 18.84 10.87
N SER A 70 -6.82 18.21 11.10
CA SER A 70 -7.58 18.35 12.34
C SER A 70 -7.95 16.99 12.92
N ARG A 71 -8.11 16.92 14.24
CA ARG A 71 -8.67 15.76 14.93
C ARG A 71 -10.17 15.56 14.65
N ASP A 72 -10.88 16.65 14.32
CA ASP A 72 -12.30 16.60 13.92
C ASP A 72 -12.41 16.19 12.46
N ARG A 73 -12.58 14.90 12.23
CA ARG A 73 -12.67 14.31 10.88
C ARG A 73 -13.86 14.83 10.07
N SER A 74 -14.95 15.20 10.73
CA SER A 74 -16.13 15.73 10.03
C SER A 74 -15.84 17.08 9.40
N LYS A 75 -15.19 18.00 10.16
CA LYS A 75 -14.75 19.29 9.63
C LYS A 75 -13.73 19.14 8.50
N THR A 76 -12.77 18.26 8.67
CA THR A 76 -11.75 17.99 7.64
C THR A 76 -12.41 17.45 6.36
N TYR A 77 -13.38 16.55 6.52
CA TYR A 77 -14.09 15.96 5.39
C TYR A 77 -14.85 17.03 4.56
N GLU A 78 -15.45 18.04 5.18
CA GLU A 78 -16.14 19.12 4.46
C GLU A 78 -15.23 19.83 3.43
N HIS A 79 -13.94 19.93 3.70
CA HIS A 79 -12.98 20.48 2.75
C HIS A 79 -12.58 19.48 1.66
N LEU A 80 -12.60 18.17 1.97
CA LEU A 80 -12.18 17.10 1.06
C LEU A 80 -13.32 16.58 0.17
N ARG A 81 -14.58 16.71 0.58
CA ARG A 81 -15.74 16.15 -0.14
C ARG A 81 -15.80 16.52 -1.63
N LYS A 82 -15.24 17.69 -1.99
CA LYS A 82 -15.20 18.17 -3.39
C LYS A 82 -14.15 17.46 -4.24
N TRP A 83 -13.18 16.80 -3.63
CA TRP A 83 -12.08 16.15 -4.35
C TRP A 83 -12.54 14.92 -5.13
N THR A 84 -13.61 14.30 -4.69
CA THR A 84 -14.26 13.14 -5.31
C THR A 84 -15.57 13.46 -6.03
N ASN A 85 -15.87 14.74 -6.29
CA ASN A 85 -17.13 15.12 -6.95
C ASN A 85 -17.32 14.49 -8.34
N LYS A 86 -16.22 14.18 -9.04
CA LYS A 86 -16.23 13.60 -10.39
C LYS A 86 -15.96 12.08 -10.38
N VAL A 87 -15.73 11.49 -9.22
CA VAL A 87 -15.33 10.08 -9.09
C VAL A 87 -16.05 9.46 -7.90
N ASN A 88 -16.71 8.34 -8.13
CA ASN A 88 -17.17 7.48 -7.05
C ASN A 88 -16.05 6.51 -6.69
N ILE A 89 -15.41 6.71 -5.53
CA ILE A 89 -14.29 5.84 -5.10
C ILE A 89 -14.74 4.42 -4.75
N PHE A 90 -16.04 4.21 -4.48
CA PHE A 90 -16.60 2.89 -4.19
C PHE A 90 -16.81 2.04 -5.45
N ASP A 91 -16.71 2.64 -6.66
CA ASP A 91 -16.68 1.92 -7.94
C ASP A 91 -15.24 1.51 -8.34
N LYS A 92 -14.25 1.90 -7.51
CA LYS A 92 -12.85 1.55 -7.72
C LYS A 92 -12.47 0.31 -6.90
N MET A 93 -11.58 -0.51 -7.43
CA MET A 93 -10.99 -1.61 -6.69
C MET A 93 -9.81 -1.13 -5.84
N TYR A 94 -9.08 -0.12 -6.33
CA TYR A 94 -7.86 0.39 -5.71
C TYR A 94 -7.93 1.90 -5.57
N VAL A 95 -7.72 2.40 -4.36
CA VAL A 95 -7.57 3.83 -4.09
C VAL A 95 -6.20 4.06 -3.49
N VAL A 96 -5.36 4.79 -4.20
CA VAL A 96 -3.97 5.04 -3.83
C VAL A 96 -3.85 6.40 -3.18
N VAL A 97 -3.17 6.45 -2.07
CA VAL A 97 -2.90 7.66 -1.29
C VAL A 97 -1.38 7.79 -1.09
N PRO A 98 -0.70 8.63 -1.86
CA PRO A 98 0.68 9.00 -1.57
C PRO A 98 0.72 9.85 -0.31
N ILE A 99 1.67 9.59 0.58
CA ILE A 99 1.77 10.22 1.90
C ILE A 99 3.18 10.74 2.09
N ASN A 100 3.29 12.00 2.51
CA ASN A 100 4.53 12.60 2.96
C ASN A 100 4.37 13.02 4.43
N GLU A 101 5.15 12.42 5.31
CA GLU A 101 5.23 12.80 6.73
C GLU A 101 6.70 12.88 7.15
N HIS A 102 7.09 13.97 7.77
CA HIS A 102 8.46 14.17 8.26
C HIS A 102 9.55 14.01 7.17
N LEU A 103 9.30 14.52 5.97
CA LEU A 103 10.18 14.40 4.78
C LEU A 103 10.34 12.96 4.27
N HIS A 104 9.47 12.05 4.70
CA HIS A 104 9.47 10.66 4.27
C HIS A 104 8.23 10.36 3.41
N TRP A 105 8.47 9.78 2.21
CA TRP A 105 7.44 9.34 1.30
C TRP A 105 7.12 7.87 1.52
N TYR A 106 5.84 7.57 1.68
CA TYR A 106 5.29 6.23 1.67
C TYR A 106 3.90 6.23 1.05
N MET A 107 3.29 5.07 0.87
CA MET A 107 2.03 4.95 0.15
C MET A 107 1.04 4.06 0.89
N ALA A 108 -0.23 4.46 0.93
CA ALA A 108 -1.31 3.58 1.31
C ALA A 108 -2.15 3.21 0.07
N ILE A 109 -2.55 1.94 -0.02
CA ILE A 109 -3.49 1.44 -1.04
C ILE A 109 -4.71 0.90 -0.30
N ILE A 110 -5.87 1.49 -0.57
CA ILE A 110 -7.15 0.94 -0.12
C ILE A 110 -7.60 -0.04 -1.19
N VAL A 111 -7.70 -1.30 -0.83
CA VAL A 111 -8.22 -2.36 -1.71
C VAL A 111 -9.66 -2.64 -1.34
N ASN A 112 -10.53 -2.69 -2.34
CA ASN A 112 -11.96 -2.90 -2.20
C ASN A 112 -12.65 -1.94 -1.21
N PRO A 113 -12.62 -0.62 -1.46
CA PRO A 113 -13.25 0.37 -0.58
C PRO A 113 -14.74 0.14 -0.39
N LYS A 114 -15.42 -0.48 -1.39
CA LYS A 114 -16.86 -0.77 -1.34
C LYS A 114 -17.26 -1.66 -0.17
N ALA A 115 -16.41 -2.58 0.24
CA ALA A 115 -16.71 -3.50 1.34
C ALA A 115 -16.91 -2.81 2.70
N ILE A 116 -16.48 -1.54 2.85
CA ILE A 116 -16.70 -0.78 4.09
C ILE A 116 -18.18 -0.42 4.29
N ILE A 117 -18.97 -0.37 3.22
CA ILE A 117 -20.39 0.01 3.27
C ILE A 117 -21.21 -1.07 3.98
N ASN A 118 -20.73 -2.31 3.98
CA ASN A 118 -21.42 -3.42 4.64
C ASN A 118 -21.42 -3.22 6.16
N GLU A 119 -22.61 -3.33 6.76
CA GLU A 119 -22.72 -3.27 8.22
C GLU A 119 -22.08 -4.51 8.85
N ARG A 120 -21.36 -4.32 9.95
CA ARG A 120 -20.84 -5.44 10.73
C ARG A 120 -22.00 -6.21 11.38
N PRO A 121 -21.96 -7.55 11.37
CA PRO A 121 -22.87 -8.35 12.17
C PRO A 121 -22.80 -7.91 13.64
N ALA A 122 -23.95 -7.77 14.30
CA ALA A 122 -24.06 -7.31 15.69
C ALA A 122 -23.24 -8.17 16.68
N SER A 123 -22.95 -9.45 16.33
CA SER A 123 -22.15 -10.37 17.15
C SER A 123 -20.66 -9.99 17.29
N LEU A 124 -20.12 -9.13 16.43
CA LEU A 124 -18.72 -8.70 16.48
C LEU A 124 -18.52 -7.29 17.05
N ALA A 125 -19.60 -6.59 17.36
CA ALA A 125 -19.56 -5.21 17.87
C ALA A 125 -19.10 -5.09 19.34
N GLY A 126 -18.90 -6.19 20.07
CA GLY A 126 -18.73 -6.20 21.52
C GLY A 126 -17.46 -6.80 22.08
N THR A 127 -16.45 -7.17 21.28
CA THR A 127 -15.21 -7.73 21.84
C THR A 127 -14.13 -6.65 21.92
N PRO A 128 -13.84 -6.07 23.12
CA PRO A 128 -12.67 -5.23 23.28
C PRO A 128 -11.44 -6.11 23.10
N ILE A 129 -10.54 -5.71 22.20
CA ILE A 129 -9.22 -6.33 22.04
C ILE A 129 -8.50 -6.15 23.38
N ARG A 130 -8.43 -7.23 24.16
CA ARG A 130 -7.68 -7.28 25.42
C ARG A 130 -6.21 -7.12 25.08
N ARG A 131 -5.68 -5.91 25.30
CA ARG A 131 -4.23 -5.69 25.34
C ARG A 131 -3.68 -6.56 26.45
N SER A 132 -2.94 -7.62 26.09
CA SER A 132 -2.14 -8.38 27.02
C SER A 132 -1.01 -7.48 27.52
N SER A 133 -1.19 -6.90 28.71
CA SER A 133 -0.09 -6.30 29.45
C SER A 133 0.81 -7.44 29.93
N ARG A 134 2.00 -7.55 29.33
CA ARG A 134 3.08 -8.33 29.91
C ARG A 134 3.53 -7.59 31.17
N THR A 135 3.12 -8.06 32.32
CA THR A 135 3.80 -7.78 33.58
C THR A 135 5.03 -8.65 33.65
N SER A 136 6.17 -8.00 33.68
CA SER A 136 7.45 -8.57 34.13
C SER A 136 7.35 -8.89 35.61
N THR A 137 7.59 -10.14 35.98
CA THR A 137 8.03 -10.52 37.32
C THR A 137 9.26 -11.39 37.17
N GLU A 138 10.36 -10.83 37.67
CA GLU A 138 11.56 -11.56 38.04
C GLU A 138 11.26 -12.46 39.27
N ASP A 139 11.79 -13.67 39.36
CA ASP A 139 12.75 -14.10 40.35
C ASP A 139 12.84 -15.62 40.47
N SER A 140 14.12 -16.04 40.64
CA SER A 140 14.67 -17.08 41.48
C SER A 140 14.59 -18.57 41.10
N ALA A 141 15.70 -19.00 40.63
CA ALA A 141 16.63 -20.09 41.10
C ALA A 141 16.02 -21.35 41.73
N VAL A 142 16.54 -22.50 41.34
CA VAL A 142 17.32 -23.56 42.05
C VAL A 142 17.12 -24.93 41.40
N SER A 143 18.24 -25.49 40.96
CA SER A 143 18.81 -26.85 41.01
C SER A 143 17.97 -28.10 40.89
N GLY A 144 18.47 -29.07 40.09
CA GLY A 144 18.38 -30.47 40.45
C GLY A 144 18.34 -31.51 39.33
N VAL A 145 19.50 -32.00 38.91
CA VAL A 145 19.93 -33.39 38.75
C VAL A 145 19.26 -34.35 37.73
N SER A 146 20.10 -34.73 36.77
CA SER A 146 20.43 -36.04 36.19
C SER A 146 19.37 -37.04 35.74
N GLY A 147 19.61 -37.57 34.52
CA GLY A 147 19.02 -38.81 34.01
C GLY A 147 19.38 -39.09 32.55
N SER A 148 20.50 -39.83 32.38
CA SER A 148 21.00 -40.37 31.10
C SER A 148 20.08 -41.46 30.54
N SER A 149 19.96 -41.53 29.20
CA SER A 149 20.08 -42.80 28.45
C SER A 149 20.08 -42.52 26.96
N GLY A 150 21.04 -43.02 26.28
CA GLY A 150 21.37 -42.86 24.89
C GLY A 150 20.65 -43.85 23.94
N PRO A 151 21.18 -44.10 22.74
CA PRO A 151 20.38 -44.11 21.51
C PRO A 151 20.07 -45.51 20.98
N GLN A 152 19.06 -45.63 20.16
CA GLN A 152 18.91 -46.78 19.26
C GLN A 152 18.80 -46.37 17.82
N LEU A 153 19.73 -46.85 17.03
CA LEU A 153 19.76 -46.91 15.58
C LEU A 153 18.75 -47.94 15.06
N GLY A 154 18.03 -47.60 14.03
CA GLY A 154 17.20 -48.52 13.23
C GLY A 154 17.14 -48.01 11.78
N SER A 155 17.95 -48.49 11.03
CA SER A 155 18.07 -49.20 9.76
C SER A 155 17.15 -48.79 8.62
N CYS A 156 17.80 -48.52 7.50
CA CYS A 156 17.36 -48.20 6.13
C CYS A 156 16.28 -49.13 5.56
N SER A 157 15.43 -48.57 4.75
CA SER A 157 14.97 -49.23 3.53
C SER A 157 14.67 -48.20 2.43
N VAL A 158 15.41 -48.30 1.38
CA VAL A 158 15.29 -47.55 0.12
C VAL A 158 14.19 -48.23 -0.69
N ASN A 159 13.18 -47.47 -1.13
CA ASN A 159 12.39 -47.87 -2.30
C ASN A 159 12.17 -46.64 -3.19
N HIS A 160 12.77 -46.69 -4.35
CA HIS A 160 12.49 -45.90 -5.53
C HIS A 160 11.07 -46.17 -6.04
N ALA A 161 10.27 -45.15 -6.24
CA ALA A 161 9.30 -45.05 -7.33
C ALA A 161 8.98 -43.59 -7.58
N SER A 162 9.34 -43.15 -8.75
CA SER A 162 9.00 -41.86 -9.37
C SER A 162 7.50 -41.81 -9.68
N GLU A 163 6.84 -40.75 -9.20
CA GLU A 163 5.69 -40.16 -9.90
C GLU A 163 5.67 -38.65 -9.58
N HIS A 164 6.01 -37.88 -10.60
CA HIS A 164 5.77 -36.44 -10.65
C HIS A 164 4.26 -36.23 -10.75
N GLY A 165 3.64 -35.93 -9.66
CA GLY A 165 2.32 -35.35 -9.60
C GLY A 165 2.47 -33.99 -8.94
N ASP A 166 2.49 -32.91 -9.72
CA ASP A 166 2.31 -31.56 -9.27
C ASP A 166 1.03 -31.45 -8.43
N LYS A 167 1.14 -31.62 -7.14
CA LYS A 167 0.12 -31.18 -6.21
C LYS A 167 0.26 -29.66 -6.12
N VAL A 168 -0.40 -28.94 -7.02
CA VAL A 168 -0.80 -27.55 -6.80
C VAL A 168 -1.58 -27.53 -5.48
N VAL A 169 -0.91 -27.14 -4.42
CA VAL A 169 -1.57 -26.82 -3.15
C VAL A 169 -2.39 -25.57 -3.43
N GLN A 170 -3.66 -25.76 -3.72
CA GLN A 170 -4.66 -24.71 -3.74
C GLN A 170 -4.83 -24.22 -2.29
N ASN A 171 -4.00 -23.30 -1.85
CA ASN A 171 -4.30 -22.51 -0.68
C ASN A 171 -5.52 -21.63 -1.05
N PRO A 172 -6.59 -21.64 -0.24
CA PRO A 172 -7.70 -20.73 -0.48
C PRO A 172 -7.15 -19.30 -0.48
N SER A 173 -7.47 -18.53 -1.52
CA SER A 173 -7.10 -17.13 -1.65
C SER A 173 -7.34 -16.38 -0.34
N ASP A 174 -6.34 -15.68 0.15
CA ASP A 174 -6.44 -14.87 1.37
C ASP A 174 -7.24 -13.59 1.13
N PHE A 175 -7.48 -13.27 -0.14
CA PHE A 175 -8.31 -12.17 -0.56
C PHE A 175 -9.79 -12.53 -0.39
N LYS A 176 -10.48 -11.71 0.42
CA LYS A 176 -11.93 -11.82 0.63
C LYS A 176 -12.61 -10.65 -0.06
N GLU A 177 -13.46 -10.93 -1.01
CA GLU A 177 -14.25 -9.92 -1.73
C GLU A 177 -15.13 -9.06 -0.82
N GLU A 178 -15.51 -9.60 0.34
CA GLU A 178 -16.34 -8.90 1.35
C GLU A 178 -15.52 -8.03 2.30
N GLN A 179 -14.18 -8.01 2.17
CA GLN A 179 -13.28 -7.29 3.09
C GLN A 179 -12.59 -6.13 2.36
N SER A 180 -12.57 -4.97 3.01
CA SER A 180 -11.70 -3.85 2.62
C SER A 180 -10.35 -3.94 3.32
N TYR A 181 -9.29 -3.52 2.64
CA TYR A 181 -7.92 -3.52 3.17
C TYR A 181 -7.31 -2.12 3.06
N VAL A 182 -6.52 -1.73 4.05
CA VAL A 182 -5.60 -0.59 3.97
C VAL A 182 -4.20 -1.15 4.05
N MET A 183 -3.55 -1.22 2.90
CA MET A 183 -2.17 -1.68 2.73
C MET A 183 -1.23 -0.50 2.77
N VAL A 184 -0.21 -0.54 3.63
CA VAL A 184 0.80 0.51 3.73
C VAL A 184 2.13 -0.05 3.27
N LEU A 185 2.75 0.65 2.32
CA LEU A 185 4.02 0.32 1.70
C LEU A 185 5.04 1.39 2.09
N ASP A 186 5.97 1.03 2.95
CA ASP A 186 6.98 1.93 3.51
C ASP A 186 8.37 1.32 3.40
N SER A 187 9.28 2.01 2.75
CA SER A 187 10.67 1.58 2.52
C SER A 187 11.60 1.70 3.73
N LEU A 188 11.12 2.27 4.83
CA LEU A 188 11.82 2.27 6.13
C LEU A 188 11.28 1.20 7.10
N GLY A 189 10.28 0.40 6.67
CA GLY A 189 9.66 -0.62 7.50
C GLY A 189 8.91 -0.07 8.72
N ILE A 190 8.52 1.21 8.69
CA ILE A 190 7.78 1.86 9.79
C ILE A 190 6.31 1.46 9.72
N THR A 191 5.72 1.17 10.88
CA THR A 191 4.29 0.86 10.97
C THR A 191 3.46 2.13 11.13
N HIS A 192 2.38 2.26 10.35
CA HIS A 192 1.56 3.46 10.28
C HIS A 192 0.12 3.23 10.74
N GLY A 193 -0.07 2.82 11.99
CA GLY A 193 -1.40 2.56 12.57
C GLY A 193 -2.43 3.69 12.43
N PRO A 194 -2.05 4.99 12.57
CA PRO A 194 -2.96 6.12 12.38
C PRO A 194 -3.54 6.23 10.96
N VAL A 195 -2.81 5.78 9.93
CA VAL A 195 -3.25 5.83 8.52
C VAL A 195 -4.55 5.06 8.32
N LYS A 196 -4.64 3.83 8.85
CA LYS A 196 -5.86 3.04 8.79
C LYS A 196 -7.06 3.81 9.35
N THR A 197 -6.88 4.41 10.53
CA THR A 197 -7.97 5.11 11.23
C THR A 197 -8.42 6.32 10.43
N ALA A 198 -7.49 7.11 9.90
CA ALA A 198 -7.80 8.29 9.10
C ALA A 198 -8.54 7.92 7.80
N LEU A 199 -8.05 6.92 7.07
CA LEU A 199 -8.66 6.47 5.82
C LEU A 199 -10.01 5.78 6.05
N ARG A 200 -10.17 4.98 7.11
CA ARG A 200 -11.45 4.40 7.48
C ARG A 200 -12.49 5.48 7.75
N ASP A 201 -12.15 6.48 8.56
CA ASP A 201 -13.07 7.53 8.93
C ASP A 201 -13.47 8.37 7.71
N TYR A 202 -12.51 8.64 6.82
CA TYR A 202 -12.78 9.27 5.52
C TYR A 202 -13.76 8.45 4.68
N LEU A 203 -13.52 7.15 4.49
CA LEU A 203 -14.39 6.27 3.69
C LEU A 203 -15.82 6.22 4.24
N ARG A 204 -15.97 6.20 5.56
CA ARG A 204 -17.30 6.20 6.20
C ARG A 204 -18.07 7.49 5.97
N LEU A 205 -17.39 8.63 6.04
CA LEU A 205 -18.00 9.93 5.77
C LEU A 205 -18.33 10.06 4.27
N GLU A 206 -17.43 9.63 3.38
CA GLU A 206 -17.66 9.59 1.95
C GLU A 206 -18.84 8.70 1.56
N ALA A 207 -18.98 7.51 2.18
CA ALA A 207 -20.10 6.61 1.94
C ALA A 207 -21.44 7.26 2.30
N ARG A 208 -21.49 8.04 3.38
CA ARG A 208 -22.69 8.80 3.76
C ARG A 208 -22.96 9.94 2.78
N ASP A 209 -21.98 10.75 2.45
CA ASP A 209 -22.13 11.91 1.58
C ASP A 209 -22.55 11.51 0.16
N LYS A 210 -22.05 10.39 -0.34
CA LYS A 210 -22.40 9.84 -1.67
C LYS A 210 -23.71 9.02 -1.66
N GLY A 211 -24.40 8.93 -0.52
CA GLY A 211 -25.70 8.24 -0.42
C GLY A 211 -25.63 6.72 -0.44
N HIS A 212 -24.45 6.13 -0.26
CA HIS A 212 -24.29 4.67 -0.13
C HIS A 212 -24.79 4.16 1.22
N VAL A 213 -24.89 5.04 2.21
CA VAL A 213 -25.37 4.73 3.57
C VAL A 213 -26.43 5.75 3.97
N ARG A 214 -27.51 5.27 4.56
CA ARG A 214 -28.59 6.15 5.04
C ARG A 214 -28.09 7.12 6.11
N PRO A 215 -28.65 8.35 6.18
CA PRO A 215 -28.20 9.38 7.15
C PRO A 215 -28.33 8.95 8.62
N ASP A 216 -29.31 8.09 8.95
CA ASP A 216 -29.62 7.61 10.29
C ASP A 216 -28.70 6.47 10.78
N VAL A 217 -27.89 5.87 9.89
CA VAL A 217 -26.97 4.79 10.25
C VAL A 217 -25.79 5.34 11.04
N ASP A 218 -25.47 4.73 12.18
CA ASP A 218 -24.22 5.02 12.90
C ASP A 218 -23.02 4.52 12.08
N LEU A 219 -22.17 5.45 11.65
CA LEU A 219 -20.98 5.13 10.85
C LEU A 219 -20.01 4.15 11.54
N LYS A 220 -20.06 4.03 12.87
CA LYS A 220 -19.25 3.08 13.63
C LYS A 220 -19.65 1.62 13.37
N ARG A 221 -20.88 1.40 12.90
CA ARG A 221 -21.41 0.07 12.55
C ARG A 221 -20.95 -0.41 11.17
N LEU A 222 -20.46 0.49 10.34
CA LEU A 222 -19.91 0.15 9.03
C LEU A 222 -18.63 -0.67 9.16
N GLY A 223 -18.24 -1.29 8.06
CA GLY A 223 -17.04 -2.10 7.96
C GLY A 223 -15.79 -1.44 8.53
N ASP A 224 -14.78 -2.23 8.83
CA ASP A 224 -13.48 -1.78 9.31
C ASP A 224 -12.41 -2.40 8.41
N PRO A 225 -11.70 -1.61 7.62
CA PRO A 225 -10.69 -2.16 6.73
C PRO A 225 -9.60 -2.85 7.53
N LEU A 226 -9.14 -3.99 7.01
CA LEU A 226 -8.01 -4.69 7.62
C LEU A 226 -6.72 -3.91 7.32
N HIS A 227 -5.95 -3.57 8.36
CA HIS A 227 -4.64 -2.93 8.18
C HIS A 227 -3.57 -3.97 7.87
N VAL A 228 -2.75 -3.67 6.86
CA VAL A 228 -1.63 -4.50 6.42
C VAL A 228 -0.42 -3.62 6.21
N ASP A 229 0.59 -3.72 7.08
CA ASP A 229 1.92 -3.20 6.78
C ASP A 229 2.57 -4.19 5.82
N VAL A 230 2.69 -3.78 4.55
CA VAL A 230 3.20 -4.64 3.47
C VAL A 230 4.70 -4.79 3.61
N ARG A 231 5.18 -6.02 3.55
CA ARG A 231 6.62 -6.25 3.47
C ARG A 231 7.10 -5.89 2.07
N VAL A 232 7.91 -4.86 2.00
CA VAL A 232 8.54 -4.34 0.78
C VAL A 232 10.05 -4.27 0.99
N PRO A 233 10.87 -4.18 -0.08
CA PRO A 233 12.31 -3.96 0.05
C PRO A 233 12.62 -2.65 0.77
N ASP A 234 13.62 -2.67 1.66
CA ASP A 234 14.06 -1.49 2.38
C ASP A 234 14.94 -0.59 1.50
N GLN A 235 14.84 0.72 1.69
CA GLN A 235 15.74 1.67 1.02
C GLN A 235 17.12 1.68 1.72
N PRO A 236 18.23 1.75 0.94
CA PRO A 236 19.59 1.70 1.49
C PRO A 236 20.07 3.05 2.04
N ASN A 237 19.34 4.14 1.77
CA ASN A 237 19.73 5.52 2.11
C ASN A 237 18.51 6.33 2.57
N PHE A 238 18.71 7.60 2.92
CA PHE A 238 17.62 8.45 3.45
C PHE A 238 16.84 9.22 2.37
N SER A 239 17.27 9.22 1.10
CA SER A 239 16.72 10.09 0.04
C SER A 239 15.83 9.38 -0.98
N ASP A 240 15.85 8.05 -1.03
CA ASP A 240 15.20 7.28 -2.10
C ASP A 240 13.73 6.91 -1.82
N CYS A 241 13.16 7.32 -0.69
CA CYS A 241 11.78 6.98 -0.34
C CYS A 241 10.76 7.29 -1.44
N GLY A 242 10.89 8.44 -2.12
CA GLY A 242 10.03 8.79 -3.26
C GLY A 242 10.25 7.88 -4.48
N ILE A 243 11.48 7.45 -4.75
CA ILE A 243 11.79 6.48 -5.81
C ILE A 243 11.16 5.12 -5.48
N TYR A 244 11.28 4.68 -4.22
CA TYR A 244 10.68 3.44 -3.74
C TYR A 244 9.15 3.49 -3.82
N LEU A 245 8.50 4.61 -3.46
CA LEU A 245 7.07 4.79 -3.61
C LEU A 245 6.63 4.57 -5.07
N LEU A 246 7.30 5.21 -6.04
CA LEU A 246 7.00 5.04 -7.46
C LEU A 246 7.27 3.62 -7.95
N HIS A 247 8.34 2.98 -7.44
CA HIS A 247 8.65 1.59 -7.75
C HIS A 247 7.58 0.64 -7.21
N TYR A 248 7.14 0.80 -5.98
CA TYR A 248 6.07 -0.01 -5.40
C TYR A 248 4.75 0.15 -6.15
N PHE A 249 4.41 1.36 -6.56
CA PHE A 249 3.24 1.59 -7.39
C PHE A 249 3.35 0.82 -8.72
N ASP A 250 4.47 0.94 -9.42
CA ASP A 250 4.74 0.27 -10.69
C ASP A 250 4.63 -1.26 -10.55
N ARG A 251 5.26 -1.81 -9.52
CA ARG A 251 5.26 -3.25 -9.25
C ARG A 251 3.91 -3.75 -8.81
N PHE A 252 3.26 -3.10 -7.85
CA PHE A 252 1.94 -3.50 -7.37
C PHE A 252 0.93 -3.59 -8.51
N PHE A 253 0.89 -2.59 -9.38
CA PHE A 253 -0.06 -2.55 -10.49
C PHE A 253 0.38 -3.35 -11.74
N SER A 254 1.52 -4.02 -11.69
CA SER A 254 1.86 -5.04 -12.70
C SER A 254 1.01 -6.31 -12.55
N ASP A 255 0.66 -6.69 -11.31
CA ASP A 255 -0.28 -7.77 -10.96
C ASP A 255 -0.87 -7.51 -9.56
N PRO A 256 -1.91 -6.65 -9.46
CA PRO A 256 -2.41 -6.21 -8.15
C PRO A 256 -3.10 -7.33 -7.35
N VAL A 257 -3.58 -8.38 -7.99
CA VAL A 257 -4.17 -9.54 -7.31
C VAL A 257 -3.06 -10.32 -6.62
N LEU A 258 -2.00 -10.68 -7.34
CA LEU A 258 -0.84 -11.38 -6.80
C LEU A 258 -0.21 -10.60 -5.62
N PHE A 259 0.04 -9.29 -5.79
CA PHE A 259 0.66 -8.50 -4.73
C PHE A 259 -0.24 -8.33 -3.50
N THR A 260 -1.56 -8.30 -3.68
CA THR A 260 -2.51 -8.33 -2.56
C THR A 260 -2.43 -9.66 -1.81
N GLU A 261 -2.45 -10.79 -2.52
CA GLU A 261 -2.36 -12.12 -1.91
C GLU A 261 -1.04 -12.36 -1.19
N ILE A 262 0.10 -12.01 -1.80
CA ILE A 262 1.43 -12.10 -1.16
C ILE A 262 1.46 -11.28 0.14
N SER A 263 0.93 -10.06 0.11
CA SER A 263 0.91 -9.18 1.27
C SER A 263 0.06 -9.73 2.42
N LEU A 264 -1.08 -10.33 2.10
CA LEU A 264 -1.96 -10.97 3.08
C LEU A 264 -1.35 -12.26 3.65
N ALA A 265 -0.72 -13.08 2.81
CA ALA A 265 -0.03 -14.30 3.24
C ALA A 265 1.15 -14.00 4.16
N ALA A 266 1.97 -12.99 3.83
CA ALA A 266 3.08 -12.54 4.65
C ALA A 266 2.66 -12.02 6.04
N ARG A 267 1.45 -11.44 6.15
CA ARG A 267 0.87 -11.02 7.43
C ARG A 267 0.54 -12.18 8.35
N ARG A 268 0.06 -13.31 7.80
CA ARG A 268 -0.32 -14.51 8.60
C ARG A 268 0.89 -15.30 9.08
N ASN A 269 1.88 -15.44 8.22
CA ASN A 269 3.06 -16.24 8.46
C ASN A 269 4.31 -15.36 8.43
N SER A 270 4.77 -14.90 9.59
CA SER A 270 6.06 -14.21 9.72
C SER A 270 7.26 -15.09 9.31
N ARG A 271 7.05 -16.40 9.13
CA ARG A 271 8.06 -17.39 8.72
C ARG A 271 7.98 -17.80 7.25
N THR A 272 6.96 -17.36 6.50
CA THR A 272 6.92 -17.64 5.07
C THR A 272 7.95 -16.73 4.40
N GLU A 273 9.06 -17.29 4.03
CA GLU A 273 10.04 -16.69 3.12
C GLU A 273 9.43 -16.64 1.71
N VAL A 274 8.42 -15.79 1.53
CA VAL A 274 8.14 -15.31 0.18
C VAL A 274 9.38 -14.52 -0.20
N PRO A 275 10.06 -14.80 -1.31
CA PRO A 275 11.20 -14.01 -1.77
C PRO A 275 10.70 -12.62 -2.17
N ILE A 276 10.56 -11.76 -1.14
CA ILE A 276 10.02 -10.39 -1.27
C ILE A 276 10.86 -9.61 -2.26
N HIS A 277 12.19 -9.76 -2.19
CA HIS A 277 13.11 -9.10 -3.10
C HIS A 277 12.84 -9.45 -4.55
N ASP A 278 12.58 -10.74 -4.86
CA ASP A 278 12.33 -11.19 -6.22
C ASP A 278 10.97 -10.70 -6.74
N ALA A 279 9.92 -10.79 -5.92
CA ALA A 279 8.59 -10.32 -6.30
C ALA A 279 8.59 -8.80 -6.55
N TRP A 280 9.25 -8.02 -5.70
CA TRP A 280 9.33 -6.57 -5.79
C TRP A 280 10.46 -6.10 -6.74
N ARG A 281 11.33 -6.98 -7.24
CA ARG A 281 12.49 -6.65 -8.10
C ARG A 281 13.29 -5.47 -7.56
N SER A 282 13.77 -5.61 -6.33
CA SER A 282 14.47 -4.54 -5.61
C SER A 282 15.74 -4.06 -6.31
N GLU A 283 16.38 -4.92 -7.09
CA GLU A 283 17.55 -4.62 -7.91
C GLU A 283 17.29 -3.55 -8.97
N GLU A 284 16.05 -3.43 -9.47
CA GLU A 284 15.69 -2.41 -10.45
C GLU A 284 15.71 -0.99 -9.89
N VAL A 285 15.56 -0.82 -8.55
CA VAL A 285 15.43 0.50 -7.93
C VAL A 285 16.68 1.35 -8.11
N THR A 286 17.88 0.74 -8.09
CA THR A 286 19.16 1.43 -8.25
C THR A 286 19.26 2.22 -9.55
N SER A 287 18.61 1.75 -10.62
CA SER A 287 18.60 2.42 -11.92
C SER A 287 17.42 3.39 -12.11
N LYS A 288 16.44 3.42 -11.19
CA LYS A 288 15.20 4.19 -11.37
C LYS A 288 15.44 5.70 -11.41
N ARG A 289 16.40 6.26 -10.67
CA ARG A 289 16.70 7.69 -10.74
C ARG A 289 17.14 8.10 -12.15
N THR A 290 18.08 7.37 -12.74
CA THR A 290 18.56 7.61 -14.11
C THR A 290 17.43 7.39 -15.12
N TRP A 291 16.64 6.35 -14.94
CA TRP A 291 15.48 6.09 -15.78
C TRP A 291 14.45 7.23 -15.73
N TRP A 292 14.09 7.74 -14.55
CA TRP A 292 13.19 8.88 -14.42
C TRP A 292 13.77 10.15 -15.05
N ALA A 293 15.10 10.39 -14.90
CA ALA A 293 15.77 11.52 -15.51
C ALA A 293 15.69 11.45 -17.05
N SER A 294 15.86 10.25 -17.66
CA SER A 294 15.69 10.09 -19.11
C SER A 294 14.26 10.38 -19.56
N ILE A 295 13.24 9.87 -18.84
CA ILE A 295 11.82 10.13 -19.15
C ILE A 295 11.50 11.63 -19.15
N VAL A 296 11.93 12.35 -18.10
CA VAL A 296 11.67 13.80 -17.99
C VAL A 296 12.39 14.56 -19.12
N THR A 297 13.63 14.15 -19.45
CA THR A 297 14.43 14.78 -20.50
C THR A 297 13.82 14.55 -21.88
N ASP A 298 13.37 13.34 -22.19
CA ASP A 298 12.80 13.00 -23.50
C ASP A 298 11.46 13.70 -23.71
N LEU A 299 10.60 13.73 -22.72
CA LEU A 299 9.35 14.51 -22.78
C LEU A 299 9.60 16.01 -22.93
N ALA A 300 10.73 16.54 -22.43
CA ALA A 300 11.09 17.93 -22.60
C ALA A 300 11.52 18.25 -24.04
N LYS A 301 12.15 17.30 -24.75
CA LYS A 301 12.54 17.46 -26.16
C LYS A 301 11.33 17.46 -27.09
N ASP A 302 10.37 16.54 -26.84
CA ASP A 302 9.15 16.43 -27.65
C ASP A 302 8.28 17.70 -27.60
N ASP A 303 8.33 18.45 -26.47
CA ASP A 303 7.61 19.72 -26.34
C ASP A 303 8.29 20.89 -27.05
N SER A 304 9.55 20.74 -27.44
CA SER A 304 10.36 21.79 -28.09
C SER A 304 10.38 21.67 -29.63
N SER A 305 9.79 20.58 -30.14
CA SER A 305 9.66 20.29 -31.59
C SER A 305 8.26 20.60 -32.08
#